data_8d42aafaa2c9e9e439813b857f9f8e5c
#
_entry.id   8d42aafaa2c9e9e439813b857f9f8e5c
#
_cell.length_a   1.000
_cell.length_b   1.000
_cell.length_c   1.000
_cell.angle_alpha   90.00
_cell.angle_beta   90.00
_cell.angle_gamma   90.00
#
_symmetry.space_group_name_H-M   'P 1'
#
loop_
_entity.id
_entity.type
_entity.pdbx_description
1 polymer ?
#
loop_
_entity_poly.entity_id
_entity_poly.type
_entity_poly.pdbx_seq_one_letter_code
_entity_poly.pdbx_strand_id
1 'polypeptide(L)'
;MKHTYHLGIICLFLLLSSCGNNTENAAIRTGAQNTDAYLSLLEGKKVGILTNHTALIDNTHLVDSLSALGVDIQMIFAPEHGFRGDADAGALLDNYHDAKTGIRVVSVYGSSFIPADSLMQQLDVALYDIQDVGLRFYTYLSSMYNLMEACARNGVPLIIMDRPNPNGHLVSGPVLDMKYKSFVGIVPIPVVHGMTLGEMAGIINGECWLPDSLHVDLTVIPCQNYTHSTHYELPIKPSPNLPNNRSIYLYPSLCLFEATRVSLGRGTDFPFQVYGHPDMT
;
A
#
# COMPACT_ATOMS: atom_id res chain seq x y z
N MET A 1 -75.89 41.52 -30.04
CA MET A 1 -74.96 40.42 -30.37
C MET A 1 -73.73 40.68 -29.57
N LYS A 2 -73.54 39.94 -28.45
CA LYS A 2 -72.38 40.04 -27.57
C LYS A 2 -71.56 38.73 -27.70
N HIS A 3 -70.40 38.81 -28.27
CA HIS A 3 -69.46 37.66 -28.37
C HIS A 3 -68.60 37.66 -27.11
N THR A 4 -68.75 36.57 -26.33
CA THR A 4 -67.90 36.26 -25.16
C THR A 4 -66.78 35.35 -25.60
N TYR A 5 -65.50 35.79 -25.53
CA TYR A 5 -64.34 34.97 -25.76
C TYR A 5 -63.94 34.36 -24.43
N HIS A 6 -64.00 33.03 -24.37
CA HIS A 6 -63.43 32.27 -23.27
C HIS A 6 -61.92 32.03 -23.56
N LEU A 7 -61.07 32.63 -22.74
CA LEU A 7 -59.63 32.46 -22.75
C LEU A 7 -59.33 31.25 -21.89
N GLY A 8 -58.95 30.10 -22.54
CA GLY A 8 -58.51 28.90 -21.85
C GLY A 8 -57.06 29.04 -21.45
N ILE A 9 -56.81 29.06 -20.16
CA ILE A 9 -55.46 29.01 -19.58
C ILE A 9 -55.02 27.54 -19.57
N ILE A 10 -54.08 27.16 -20.44
CA ILE A 10 -53.40 25.86 -20.40
C ILE A 10 -52.26 25.97 -19.39
N CYS A 11 -52.43 25.42 -18.19
CA CYS A 11 -51.37 25.22 -17.24
C CYS A 11 -50.48 24.02 -17.69
N LEU A 12 -49.32 24.34 -18.26
CA LEU A 12 -48.30 23.37 -18.59
C LEU A 12 -47.52 22.99 -17.31
N PHE A 13 -47.87 21.89 -16.69
CA PHE A 13 -47.10 21.32 -15.59
C PHE A 13 -45.77 20.72 -16.15
N LEU A 14 -44.69 21.48 -16.02
CA LEU A 14 -43.32 20.97 -16.18
C LEU A 14 -43.01 20.07 -14.99
N LEU A 15 -43.14 18.76 -15.17
CA LEU A 15 -42.58 17.75 -14.29
C LEU A 15 -41.04 17.83 -14.41
N LEU A 16 -40.41 18.61 -13.55
CA LEU A 16 -38.99 18.53 -13.30
C LEU A 16 -38.73 17.16 -12.63
N SER A 17 -38.48 16.14 -13.43
CA SER A 17 -37.86 14.91 -12.94
C SER A 17 -36.46 15.26 -12.43
N SER A 18 -36.36 15.54 -11.13
CA SER A 18 -35.10 15.57 -10.42
C SER A 18 -34.55 14.16 -10.46
N CYS A 19 -33.72 13.86 -11.45
CA CYS A 19 -32.79 12.74 -11.35
C CYS A 19 -31.84 13.08 -10.18
N GLY A 20 -32.24 12.71 -8.98
CA GLY A 20 -31.29 12.59 -7.88
C GLY A 20 -30.28 11.53 -8.30
N ASN A 21 -29.10 11.94 -8.75
CA ASN A 21 -27.95 11.07 -8.78
C ASN A 21 -27.68 10.64 -7.33
N ASN A 22 -28.31 9.57 -6.88
CA ASN A 22 -27.76 8.76 -5.84
C ASN A 22 -26.47 8.17 -6.43
N THR A 23 -25.38 8.88 -6.35
CA THR A 23 -24.07 8.28 -6.39
C THR A 23 -24.01 7.45 -5.11
N GLU A 24 -24.50 6.19 -5.14
CA GLU A 24 -24.02 5.17 -4.22
C GLU A 24 -22.50 5.29 -4.29
N ASN A 25 -21.87 5.63 -3.16
CA ASN A 25 -20.42 5.65 -3.09
C ASN A 25 -19.95 4.23 -3.43
N ALA A 26 -19.51 4.02 -4.66
CA ALA A 26 -19.04 2.73 -5.09
C ALA A 26 -17.91 2.31 -4.14
N ALA A 27 -17.94 1.05 -3.70
CA ALA A 27 -16.95 0.54 -2.76
C ALA A 27 -15.53 0.76 -3.31
N ILE A 28 -14.61 1.14 -2.42
CA ILE A 28 -13.20 1.26 -2.77
C ILE A 28 -12.70 -0.12 -3.19
N ARG A 29 -11.96 -0.18 -4.30
CA ARG A 29 -11.27 -1.39 -4.74
C ARG A 29 -9.78 -1.12 -4.81
N THR A 30 -8.98 -2.02 -4.24
CA THR A 30 -7.51 -1.98 -4.35
C THR A 30 -7.07 -2.36 -5.75
N GLY A 31 -5.83 -2.04 -6.12
CA GLY A 31 -5.25 -2.47 -7.39
C GLY A 31 -5.33 -4.00 -7.56
N ALA A 32 -5.06 -4.76 -6.50
CA ALA A 32 -5.12 -6.23 -6.51
C ALA A 32 -6.51 -6.78 -6.85
N GLN A 33 -7.59 -6.09 -6.45
CA GLN A 33 -8.98 -6.48 -6.78
C GLN A 33 -9.36 -6.19 -8.24
N ASN A 34 -8.55 -5.40 -8.96
CA ASN A 34 -8.78 -5.10 -10.37
C ASN A 34 -8.06 -6.11 -11.28
N THR A 35 -8.40 -7.38 -11.14
CA THR A 35 -7.72 -8.50 -11.80
C THR A 35 -7.66 -8.39 -13.31
N ASP A 36 -8.72 -7.88 -13.95
CA ASP A 36 -8.78 -7.69 -15.41
C ASP A 36 -7.72 -6.72 -15.94
N ALA A 37 -7.22 -5.82 -15.09
CA ALA A 37 -6.22 -4.84 -15.49
C ALA A 37 -4.79 -5.40 -15.57
N TYR A 38 -4.52 -6.55 -14.92
CA TYR A 38 -3.15 -7.04 -14.83
C TYR A 38 -2.95 -8.53 -15.12
N LEU A 39 -3.98 -9.38 -15.08
CA LEU A 39 -3.80 -10.82 -15.32
C LEU A 39 -3.14 -11.12 -16.67
N SER A 40 -3.52 -10.40 -17.72
CA SER A 40 -2.90 -10.56 -19.05
C SER A 40 -1.41 -10.18 -19.08
N LEU A 41 -0.96 -9.32 -18.16
CA LEU A 41 0.45 -8.94 -18.03
C LEU A 41 1.29 -10.05 -17.39
N LEU A 42 0.65 -11.02 -16.70
CA LEU A 42 1.29 -12.14 -16.01
C LEU A 42 1.25 -13.44 -16.80
N GLU A 43 0.50 -13.50 -17.90
CA GLU A 43 0.32 -14.71 -18.68
C GLU A 43 1.66 -15.22 -19.25
N GLY A 44 2.00 -16.47 -18.92
CA GLY A 44 3.26 -17.11 -19.33
C GLY A 44 4.52 -16.53 -18.71
N LYS A 45 4.41 -15.68 -17.68
CA LYS A 45 5.53 -15.02 -17.02
C LYS A 45 5.90 -15.73 -15.74
N LYS A 46 7.21 -15.77 -15.46
CA LYS A 46 7.76 -16.15 -14.15
C LYS A 46 7.68 -14.97 -13.20
N VAL A 47 6.81 -15.08 -12.19
CA VAL A 47 6.44 -13.97 -11.32
C VAL A 47 7.13 -14.06 -9.98
N GLY A 48 7.76 -12.95 -9.53
CA GLY A 48 8.17 -12.74 -8.15
C GLY A 48 7.24 -11.74 -7.46
N ILE A 49 6.89 -11.96 -6.20
CA ILE A 49 5.95 -11.08 -5.49
C ILE A 49 6.54 -10.62 -4.17
N LEU A 50 6.72 -9.30 -3.97
CA LEU A 50 6.99 -8.73 -2.66
C LEU A 50 5.67 -8.41 -1.99
N THR A 51 5.36 -9.11 -0.90
CA THR A 51 4.05 -9.05 -0.26
C THR A 51 4.07 -9.53 1.18
N ASN A 52 3.01 -9.22 1.92
CA ASN A 52 2.77 -9.72 3.26
C ASN A 52 1.28 -10.07 3.47
N HIS A 53 0.90 -10.39 4.71
CA HIS A 53 -0.46 -10.78 5.11
C HIS A 53 -1.57 -9.79 4.72
N THR A 54 -1.23 -8.53 4.43
CA THR A 54 -2.21 -7.49 4.09
C THR A 54 -2.69 -7.55 2.64
N ALA A 55 -2.00 -8.32 1.80
CA ALA A 55 -2.29 -8.43 0.36
C ALA A 55 -3.52 -9.30 0.10
N LEU A 56 -4.71 -8.77 0.39
CA LEU A 56 -5.96 -9.48 0.19
C LEU A 56 -6.68 -9.01 -1.09
N ILE A 57 -7.23 -9.98 -1.81
CA ILE A 57 -8.34 -9.82 -2.76
C ILE A 57 -9.57 -10.36 -2.02
N ASP A 58 -10.45 -9.46 -1.60
CA ASP A 58 -11.55 -9.74 -0.68
C ASP A 58 -11.03 -10.44 0.61
N ASN A 59 -11.33 -11.73 0.79
CA ASN A 59 -10.89 -12.51 1.94
C ASN A 59 -9.77 -13.51 1.62
N THR A 60 -9.22 -13.47 0.39
CA THR A 60 -8.20 -14.41 -0.06
C THR A 60 -6.89 -13.68 -0.30
N HIS A 61 -5.78 -14.25 0.17
CA HIS A 61 -4.47 -13.66 -0.06
C HIS A 61 -4.14 -13.64 -1.56
N LEU A 62 -3.51 -12.55 -2.05
CA LEU A 62 -3.14 -12.35 -3.47
C LEU A 62 -2.41 -13.58 -4.04
N VAL A 63 -1.39 -14.09 -3.33
CA VAL A 63 -0.61 -15.26 -3.79
C VAL A 63 -1.52 -16.48 -3.98
N ASP A 64 -2.43 -16.72 -3.05
CA ASP A 64 -3.37 -17.86 -3.14
C ASP A 64 -4.32 -17.68 -4.33
N SER A 65 -4.82 -16.45 -4.54
CA SER A 65 -5.71 -16.13 -5.67
C SER A 65 -5.00 -16.29 -7.02
N LEU A 66 -3.80 -15.74 -7.16
CA LEU A 66 -3.02 -15.84 -8.39
C LEU A 66 -2.58 -17.27 -8.70
N SER A 67 -2.19 -18.05 -7.67
CA SER A 67 -1.86 -19.47 -7.81
C SER A 67 -3.08 -20.27 -8.32
N ALA A 68 -4.27 -19.99 -7.78
CA ALA A 68 -5.52 -20.65 -8.22
C ALA A 68 -5.88 -20.28 -9.67
N LEU A 69 -5.47 -19.11 -10.16
CA LEU A 69 -5.63 -18.65 -11.54
C LEU A 69 -4.53 -19.17 -12.49
N GLY A 70 -3.58 -19.98 -11.99
CA GLY A 70 -2.52 -20.59 -12.78
C GLY A 70 -1.34 -19.66 -13.09
N VAL A 71 -1.17 -18.57 -12.36
CA VAL A 71 -0.01 -17.70 -12.49
C VAL A 71 1.24 -18.43 -11.97
N ASP A 72 2.33 -18.41 -12.74
CA ASP A 72 3.60 -19.08 -12.41
C ASP A 72 4.41 -18.25 -11.40
N ILE A 73 4.10 -18.38 -10.10
CA ILE A 73 4.78 -17.67 -9.03
C ILE A 73 6.03 -18.45 -8.63
N GLN A 74 7.20 -17.92 -8.96
CA GLN A 74 8.50 -18.55 -8.68
C GLN A 74 8.97 -18.34 -7.24
N MET A 75 8.71 -17.15 -6.69
CA MET A 75 9.12 -16.82 -5.33
C MET A 75 8.32 -15.67 -4.75
N ILE A 76 8.31 -15.63 -3.42
CA ILE A 76 7.73 -14.57 -2.60
C ILE A 76 8.88 -13.89 -1.87
N PHE A 77 8.98 -12.57 -1.97
CA PHE A 77 9.85 -11.75 -1.14
C PHE A 77 9.05 -11.29 0.09
N ALA A 78 9.53 -11.65 1.27
CA ALA A 78 8.89 -11.35 2.54
C ALA A 78 9.60 -10.17 3.23
N PRO A 79 8.89 -9.05 3.49
CA PRO A 79 9.44 -7.92 4.22
C PRO A 79 9.43 -8.19 5.75
N GLU A 80 9.64 -7.14 6.54
CA GLU A 80 9.45 -7.16 7.99
C GLU A 80 8.09 -7.78 8.36
N HIS A 81 8.03 -8.53 9.44
CA HIS A 81 6.90 -9.36 9.90
C HIS A 81 6.62 -10.62 9.05
N GLY A 82 7.38 -10.86 7.97
CA GLY A 82 7.23 -12.06 7.15
C GLY A 82 6.01 -12.07 6.22
N PHE A 83 5.91 -13.12 5.44
CA PHE A 83 4.90 -13.27 4.39
C PHE A 83 3.47 -13.41 4.96
N ARG A 84 3.28 -14.22 5.99
CA ARG A 84 1.95 -14.43 6.62
C ARG A 84 1.71 -13.50 7.82
N GLY A 85 2.68 -12.62 8.19
CA GLY A 85 2.53 -11.63 9.25
C GLY A 85 2.64 -12.18 10.66
N ASP A 86 3.26 -13.34 10.83
CA ASP A 86 3.34 -14.06 12.09
C ASP A 86 4.58 -13.70 12.92
N ALA A 87 5.51 -12.93 12.35
CA ALA A 87 6.76 -12.58 13.01
C ALA A 87 6.67 -11.25 13.77
N ASP A 88 7.31 -11.21 14.93
CA ASP A 88 7.45 -9.99 15.73
C ASP A 88 8.25 -8.90 14.99
N ALA A 89 8.07 -7.64 15.42
CA ALA A 89 8.84 -6.52 14.88
C ALA A 89 10.35 -6.75 15.07
N GLY A 90 11.11 -6.59 13.98
CA GLY A 90 12.57 -6.78 13.99
C GLY A 90 13.04 -8.25 13.99
N ALA A 91 12.12 -9.22 13.98
CA ALA A 91 12.50 -10.63 13.90
C ALA A 91 13.18 -10.95 12.57
N LEU A 92 14.31 -11.66 12.63
CA LEU A 92 15.00 -12.18 11.45
C LEU A 92 14.38 -13.51 11.05
N LEU A 93 14.00 -13.62 9.80
CA LEU A 93 13.42 -14.84 9.24
C LEU A 93 14.37 -15.44 8.21
N ASP A 94 14.58 -16.75 8.32
CA ASP A 94 15.26 -17.52 7.29
C ASP A 94 14.35 -17.69 6.05
N ASN A 95 14.96 -18.11 4.93
CA ASN A 95 14.22 -18.52 3.76
C ASN A 95 13.51 -19.86 4.02
N TYR A 96 12.29 -19.99 3.52
CA TYR A 96 11.47 -21.20 3.70
C TYR A 96 10.57 -21.44 2.48
N HIS A 97 9.75 -22.49 2.53
CA HIS A 97 8.67 -22.69 1.57
C HIS A 97 7.33 -22.52 2.29
N ASP A 98 6.45 -21.73 1.69
CA ASP A 98 5.11 -21.51 2.24
C ASP A 98 4.36 -22.86 2.31
N ALA A 99 3.88 -23.20 3.50
CA ALA A 99 3.25 -24.51 3.74
C ALA A 99 1.97 -24.74 2.92
N LYS A 100 1.30 -23.68 2.51
CA LYS A 100 0.03 -23.76 1.76
C LYS A 100 0.24 -23.91 0.26
N THR A 101 1.19 -23.17 -0.31
CA THR A 101 1.40 -23.11 -1.76
C THR A 101 2.64 -23.87 -2.23
N GLY A 102 3.56 -24.19 -1.31
CA GLY A 102 4.86 -24.76 -1.64
C GLY A 102 5.85 -23.76 -2.26
N ILE A 103 5.44 -22.50 -2.47
CA ILE A 103 6.26 -21.47 -3.11
C ILE A 103 7.41 -21.08 -2.17
N ARG A 104 8.59 -20.87 -2.73
CA ARG A 104 9.76 -20.40 -1.99
C ARG A 104 9.52 -18.99 -1.47
N VAL A 105 9.76 -18.77 -0.17
CA VAL A 105 9.74 -17.47 0.50
C VAL A 105 11.17 -17.05 0.82
N VAL A 106 11.54 -15.87 0.37
CA VAL A 106 12.87 -15.27 0.57
C VAL A 106 12.69 -14.03 1.43
N SER A 107 13.36 -14.00 2.58
CA SER A 107 13.38 -12.83 3.45
C SER A 107 14.18 -11.69 2.79
N VAL A 108 13.58 -10.51 2.71
CA VAL A 108 14.22 -9.25 2.31
C VAL A 108 14.24 -8.26 3.48
N TYR A 109 14.42 -8.79 4.70
CA TYR A 109 14.55 -8.02 5.93
C TYR A 109 15.67 -8.59 6.81
N GLY A 110 16.53 -7.72 7.30
CA GLY A 110 17.62 -8.07 8.22
C GLY A 110 18.98 -8.18 7.53
N SER A 111 19.36 -9.35 7.04
CA SER A 111 20.68 -9.56 6.41
C SER A 111 20.80 -8.89 5.03
N SER A 112 19.71 -8.76 4.30
CA SER A 112 19.61 -8.00 3.05
C SER A 112 18.21 -7.39 2.94
N PHE A 113 18.16 -6.13 2.53
CA PHE A 113 16.91 -5.42 2.26
C PHE A 113 16.58 -5.37 0.76
N ILE A 114 17.52 -5.74 -0.09
CA ILE A 114 17.38 -5.73 -1.55
C ILE A 114 17.38 -7.19 -2.04
N PRO A 115 16.41 -7.60 -2.87
CA PRO A 115 16.47 -8.90 -3.54
C PRO A 115 17.76 -9.07 -4.31
N ALA A 116 18.41 -10.25 -4.16
CA ALA A 116 19.67 -10.55 -4.84
C ALA A 116 19.47 -10.63 -6.37
N ASP A 117 20.42 -10.10 -7.14
CA ASP A 117 20.36 -10.12 -8.61
C ASP A 117 20.16 -11.53 -9.18
N SER A 118 20.80 -12.55 -8.57
CA SER A 118 20.63 -13.95 -8.97
C SER A 118 19.21 -14.50 -8.81
N LEU A 119 18.39 -13.87 -7.97
CA LEU A 119 16.97 -14.19 -7.84
C LEU A 119 16.15 -13.41 -8.87
N MET A 120 16.45 -12.10 -9.03
CA MET A 120 15.75 -11.26 -9.99
C MET A 120 15.91 -11.77 -11.43
N GLN A 121 17.07 -12.28 -11.81
CA GLN A 121 17.35 -12.86 -13.13
C GLN A 121 16.54 -14.14 -13.44
N GLN A 122 15.83 -14.70 -12.48
CA GLN A 122 14.93 -15.84 -12.67
C GLN A 122 13.50 -15.41 -12.99
N LEU A 123 13.21 -14.11 -12.96
CA LEU A 123 11.88 -13.54 -13.08
C LEU A 123 11.69 -12.82 -14.43
N ASP A 124 10.47 -12.89 -14.95
CA ASP A 124 10.04 -12.12 -16.11
C ASP A 124 9.29 -10.85 -15.69
N VAL A 125 8.76 -10.82 -14.46
CA VAL A 125 8.04 -9.68 -13.88
C VAL A 125 8.03 -9.77 -12.35
N ALA A 126 8.10 -8.63 -11.69
CA ALA A 126 7.91 -8.52 -10.24
C ALA A 126 6.59 -7.81 -9.91
N LEU A 127 5.92 -8.24 -8.85
CA LEU A 127 4.76 -7.57 -8.26
C LEU A 127 5.09 -7.04 -6.88
N TYR A 128 4.47 -5.94 -6.53
CA TYR A 128 4.44 -5.40 -5.18
C TYR A 128 2.99 -5.23 -4.72
N ASP A 129 2.66 -5.79 -3.56
CA ASP A 129 1.34 -5.62 -2.93
C ASP A 129 1.44 -5.68 -1.42
N ILE A 130 1.45 -4.52 -0.76
CA ILE A 130 1.47 -4.38 0.70
C ILE A 130 0.67 -3.14 1.09
N GLN A 131 -0.12 -3.24 2.16
CA GLN A 131 -0.79 -2.09 2.76
C GLN A 131 0.19 -1.23 3.55
N ASP A 132 0.29 0.04 3.16
CA ASP A 132 1.03 1.09 3.87
C ASP A 132 0.09 1.96 4.71
N VAL A 133 0.66 2.81 5.57
CA VAL A 133 -0.09 3.73 6.42
C VAL A 133 0.24 5.21 6.16
N GLY A 134 0.99 5.51 5.10
CA GLY A 134 1.27 6.88 4.63
C GLY A 134 2.35 7.63 5.42
N LEU A 135 3.29 6.90 6.03
CA LEU A 135 4.35 7.47 6.86
C LEU A 135 5.72 7.10 6.36
N ARG A 136 6.61 8.11 6.26
CA ARG A 136 7.96 7.95 5.75
C ARG A 136 8.77 6.86 6.46
N PHE A 137 8.59 6.70 7.77
CA PHE A 137 9.32 5.73 8.58
C PHE A 137 8.65 4.35 8.64
N TYR A 138 7.49 4.16 7.99
CA TYR A 138 6.87 2.86 7.86
C TYR A 138 7.58 2.09 6.74
N THR A 139 8.24 0.99 7.09
CA THR A 139 9.32 0.40 6.29
C THR A 139 8.91 -0.23 4.97
N TYR A 140 7.61 -0.38 4.68
CA TYR A 140 7.15 -0.95 3.43
C TYR A 140 7.41 -0.05 2.21
N LEU A 141 7.44 1.29 2.40
CA LEU A 141 7.95 2.19 1.38
C LEU A 141 9.40 1.87 1.02
N SER A 142 10.25 1.62 2.02
CA SER A 142 11.65 1.27 1.80
C SER A 142 11.80 -0.10 1.14
N SER A 143 10.95 -1.06 1.49
CA SER A 143 10.90 -2.38 0.83
C SER A 143 10.51 -2.25 -0.65
N MET A 144 9.54 -1.38 -0.97
CA MET A 144 9.16 -1.06 -2.36
C MET A 144 10.32 -0.42 -3.13
N TYR A 145 10.96 0.60 -2.54
CA TYR A 145 12.11 1.27 -3.14
C TYR A 145 13.24 0.28 -3.47
N ASN A 146 13.55 -0.62 -2.55
CA ASN A 146 14.58 -1.65 -2.73
C ASN A 146 14.21 -2.66 -3.83
N LEU A 147 12.93 -3.02 -3.94
CA LEU A 147 12.45 -3.85 -5.05
C LEU A 147 12.55 -3.10 -6.38
N MET A 148 12.18 -1.81 -6.41
CA MET A 148 12.33 -0.96 -7.61
C MET A 148 13.79 -0.90 -8.07
N GLU A 149 14.74 -0.73 -7.15
CA GLU A 149 16.18 -0.76 -7.45
C GLU A 149 16.62 -2.12 -8.03
N ALA A 150 16.21 -3.23 -7.39
CA ALA A 150 16.55 -4.56 -7.88
C ALA A 150 15.96 -4.83 -9.28
N CYS A 151 14.72 -4.43 -9.51
CA CYS A 151 14.06 -4.53 -10.81
C CYS A 151 14.80 -3.71 -11.88
N ALA A 152 15.10 -2.45 -11.58
CA ALA A 152 15.80 -1.56 -12.52
C ALA A 152 17.18 -2.08 -12.91
N ARG A 153 17.95 -2.58 -11.92
CA ARG A 153 19.29 -3.16 -12.18
C ARG A 153 19.27 -4.41 -13.04
N ASN A 154 18.18 -5.18 -12.97
CA ASN A 154 18.08 -6.47 -13.68
C ASN A 154 17.15 -6.42 -14.90
N GLY A 155 16.59 -5.25 -15.23
CA GLY A 155 15.67 -5.10 -16.36
C GLY A 155 14.36 -5.86 -16.19
N VAL A 156 13.92 -6.10 -14.95
CA VAL A 156 12.67 -6.79 -14.63
C VAL A 156 11.55 -5.76 -14.50
N PRO A 157 10.47 -5.84 -15.31
CA PRO A 157 9.29 -4.99 -15.13
C PRO A 157 8.68 -5.13 -13.75
N LEU A 158 8.17 -4.05 -13.19
CA LEU A 158 7.53 -4.01 -11.87
C LEU A 158 6.08 -3.56 -11.98
N ILE A 159 5.17 -4.32 -11.38
CA ILE A 159 3.76 -3.97 -11.25
C ILE A 159 3.45 -3.69 -9.78
N ILE A 160 2.97 -2.48 -9.49
CA ILE A 160 2.51 -2.09 -8.15
C ILE A 160 0.98 -2.25 -8.11
N MET A 161 0.52 -3.11 -7.20
CA MET A 161 -0.90 -3.20 -6.84
C MET A 161 -1.20 -2.15 -5.78
N ASP A 162 -1.71 -0.99 -6.21
CA ASP A 162 -1.87 0.13 -5.32
C ASP A 162 -2.96 -0.11 -4.26
N ARG A 163 -2.76 0.48 -3.08
CA ARG A 163 -3.68 0.38 -1.94
C ARG A 163 -3.98 1.76 -1.36
N PRO A 164 -5.21 1.98 -0.85
CA PRO A 164 -5.57 3.25 -0.22
C PRO A 164 -4.66 3.60 0.95
N ASN A 165 -4.27 4.85 1.04
CA ASN A 165 -3.56 5.38 2.19
C ASN A 165 -4.56 5.88 3.25
N PRO A 166 -4.63 5.31 4.47
CA PRO A 166 -5.56 5.76 5.51
C PRO A 166 -5.26 7.18 5.99
N ASN A 167 -4.02 7.67 5.83
CA ASN A 167 -3.59 9.03 6.13
C ASN A 167 -3.45 9.90 4.85
N GLY A 168 -4.08 9.53 3.73
CA GLY A 168 -3.98 10.20 2.45
C GLY A 168 -4.39 11.68 2.47
N HIS A 169 -5.25 12.06 3.40
CA HIS A 169 -5.74 13.43 3.60
C HIS A 169 -4.76 14.37 4.30
N LEU A 170 -3.61 13.85 4.77
CA LEU A 170 -2.61 14.59 5.55
C LEU A 170 -1.27 14.67 4.84
N VAL A 171 -0.69 15.87 4.80
CA VAL A 171 0.72 16.10 4.50
C VAL A 171 1.29 16.91 5.66
N SER A 172 2.27 16.36 6.39
CA SER A 172 2.77 17.00 7.60
C SER A 172 4.18 16.55 7.97
N GLY A 173 4.84 17.39 8.78
CA GLY A 173 6.20 17.16 9.26
C GLY A 173 7.28 17.58 8.27
N PRO A 174 8.55 17.62 8.72
CA PRO A 174 9.66 18.04 7.88
C PRO A 174 9.97 17.02 6.78
N VAL A 175 10.39 17.53 5.62
CA VAL A 175 11.01 16.72 4.56
C VAL A 175 12.32 16.14 5.08
N LEU A 176 12.63 14.88 4.72
CA LEU A 176 13.88 14.23 5.10
C LEU A 176 15.07 14.97 4.50
N ASP A 177 16.02 15.36 5.34
CA ASP A 177 17.37 15.71 4.88
C ASP A 177 18.13 14.42 4.55
N MET A 178 18.49 14.24 3.28
CA MET A 178 19.05 12.99 2.75
C MET A 178 20.40 12.60 3.37
N LYS A 179 21.06 13.48 4.13
CA LYS A 179 22.22 13.07 4.96
C LYS A 179 21.85 12.06 6.06
N TYR A 180 20.56 11.97 6.41
CA TYR A 180 20.01 11.01 7.36
C TYR A 180 19.28 9.83 6.68
N LYS A 181 19.53 9.61 5.37
CA LYS A 181 18.95 8.48 4.65
C LYS A 181 19.21 7.17 5.39
N SER A 182 18.15 6.40 5.57
CA SER A 182 18.19 5.08 6.23
C SER A 182 17.00 4.23 5.78
N PHE A 183 16.88 3.00 6.29
CA PHE A 183 15.73 2.14 6.00
C PHE A 183 14.41 2.70 6.56
N VAL A 184 14.43 3.57 7.58
CA VAL A 184 13.25 4.28 8.11
C VAL A 184 13.07 5.68 7.51
N GLY A 185 13.78 5.97 6.42
CA GLY A 185 13.69 7.25 5.70
C GLY A 185 14.54 7.21 4.45
N ILE A 186 14.00 6.69 3.35
CA ILE A 186 14.79 6.34 2.16
C ILE A 186 14.72 7.41 1.08
N VAL A 187 13.70 8.26 1.05
CA VAL A 187 13.45 9.30 0.05
C VAL A 187 13.11 10.65 0.69
N PRO A 188 13.33 11.80 0.00
CA PRO A 188 13.17 13.15 0.55
C PRO A 188 11.70 13.58 0.60
N ILE A 189 10.92 13.00 1.48
CA ILE A 189 9.49 13.29 1.65
C ILE A 189 9.16 13.72 3.08
N PRO A 190 8.00 14.36 3.34
CA PRO A 190 7.50 14.67 4.68
C PRO A 190 7.29 13.42 5.54
N VAL A 191 7.15 13.60 6.85
CA VAL A 191 6.84 12.50 7.78
C VAL A 191 5.53 11.80 7.40
N VAL A 192 4.46 12.59 7.19
CA VAL A 192 3.19 12.13 6.62
C VAL A 192 3.14 12.64 5.19
N HIS A 193 3.13 11.76 4.21
CA HIS A 193 3.35 12.15 2.82
C HIS A 193 2.06 12.27 1.98
N GLY A 194 0.93 11.79 2.48
CA GLY A 194 -0.37 11.93 1.81
C GLY A 194 -0.58 11.07 0.56
N MET A 195 0.43 10.38 0.05
CA MET A 195 0.39 9.62 -1.20
C MET A 195 0.10 8.13 -0.96
N THR A 196 -0.41 7.44 -1.97
CA THR A 196 -0.39 5.97 -2.02
C THR A 196 1.00 5.49 -2.40
N LEU A 197 1.28 4.18 -2.22
CA LEU A 197 2.57 3.62 -2.66
C LEU A 197 2.69 3.57 -4.18
N GLY A 198 1.59 3.43 -4.91
CA GLY A 198 1.60 3.53 -6.37
C GLY A 198 2.00 4.92 -6.86
N GLU A 199 1.46 5.98 -6.26
CA GLU A 199 1.87 7.36 -6.53
C GLU A 199 3.32 7.61 -6.14
N MET A 200 3.75 7.09 -4.98
CA MET A 200 5.13 7.21 -4.52
C MET A 200 6.11 6.51 -5.48
N ALA A 201 5.77 5.32 -5.97
CA ALA A 201 6.60 4.62 -6.97
C ALA A 201 6.75 5.45 -8.26
N GLY A 202 5.65 6.08 -8.70
CA GLY A 202 5.67 6.99 -9.84
C GLY A 202 6.62 8.17 -9.64
N ILE A 203 6.61 8.77 -8.45
CA ILE A 203 7.51 9.88 -8.10
C ILE A 203 8.96 9.41 -8.02
N ILE A 204 9.25 8.31 -7.31
CA ILE A 204 10.61 7.74 -7.20
C ILE A 204 11.21 7.52 -8.59
N ASN A 205 10.42 6.94 -9.50
CA ASN A 205 10.86 6.66 -10.87
C ASN A 205 11.00 7.93 -11.70
N GLY A 206 10.01 8.84 -11.64
CA GLY A 206 10.00 10.08 -12.42
C GLY A 206 11.05 11.10 -12.02
N GLU A 207 11.33 11.23 -10.71
CA GLU A 207 12.33 12.15 -10.15
C GLU A 207 13.75 11.53 -10.10
N CYS A 208 13.94 10.33 -10.64
CA CYS A 208 15.23 9.64 -10.66
C CYS A 208 15.83 9.44 -9.27
N TRP A 209 15.00 9.08 -8.27
CA TRP A 209 15.48 8.91 -6.89
C TRP A 209 16.13 7.55 -6.62
N LEU A 210 16.11 6.63 -7.57
CA LEU A 210 16.89 5.39 -7.50
C LEU A 210 18.40 5.68 -7.67
N PRO A 211 19.29 4.81 -7.15
CA PRO A 211 20.73 4.96 -7.33
C PRO A 211 21.10 5.06 -8.81
N ASP A 212 22.15 5.82 -9.12
CA ASP A 212 22.69 5.98 -10.47
C ASP A 212 21.64 6.43 -11.50
N SER A 213 20.58 7.10 -11.05
CA SER A 213 19.43 7.51 -11.89
C SER A 213 18.79 6.34 -12.64
N LEU A 214 18.80 5.16 -12.04
CA LEU A 214 18.12 3.99 -12.59
C LEU A 214 16.62 4.25 -12.75
N HIS A 215 16.04 3.65 -13.78
CA HIS A 215 14.59 3.63 -14.01
C HIS A 215 14.09 2.20 -14.13
N VAL A 216 12.94 1.94 -13.54
CA VAL A 216 12.25 0.65 -13.68
C VAL A 216 11.11 0.77 -14.69
N ASP A 217 10.89 -0.27 -15.48
CA ASP A 217 9.66 -0.42 -16.28
C ASP A 217 8.49 -0.63 -15.31
N LEU A 218 7.78 0.46 -15.01
CA LEU A 218 6.80 0.55 -13.93
C LEU A 218 5.38 0.59 -14.46
N THR A 219 4.57 -0.34 -14.01
CA THR A 219 3.11 -0.31 -14.16
C THR A 219 2.45 -0.17 -12.80
N VAL A 220 1.56 0.81 -12.62
CA VAL A 220 0.75 0.96 -11.40
C VAL A 220 -0.68 0.57 -11.72
N ILE A 221 -1.24 -0.38 -10.97
CA ILE A 221 -2.66 -0.72 -11.00
C ILE A 221 -3.34 0.08 -9.89
N PRO A 222 -4.02 1.18 -10.21
CA PRO A 222 -4.50 2.13 -9.21
C PRO A 222 -5.70 1.60 -8.42
N CYS A 223 -5.92 2.19 -7.25
CA CYS A 223 -7.17 2.03 -6.52
C CYS A 223 -8.33 2.63 -7.31
N GLN A 224 -9.51 1.99 -7.24
CA GLN A 224 -10.74 2.53 -7.79
C GLN A 224 -11.61 3.12 -6.67
N ASN A 225 -12.34 4.20 -6.96
CA ASN A 225 -13.23 4.89 -6.05
C ASN A 225 -12.54 5.42 -4.77
N TYR A 226 -11.24 5.67 -4.85
CA TYR A 226 -10.44 6.26 -3.78
C TYR A 226 -9.90 7.63 -4.21
N THR A 227 -9.88 8.56 -3.28
CA THR A 227 -9.20 9.85 -3.38
C THR A 227 -8.48 10.13 -2.06
N HIS A 228 -7.56 11.07 -2.03
CA HIS A 228 -6.83 11.41 -0.80
C HIS A 228 -7.75 11.91 0.33
N SER A 229 -8.93 12.45 0.01
CA SER A 229 -9.92 12.85 1.01
C SER A 229 -10.84 11.71 1.47
N THR A 230 -10.70 10.52 0.89
CA THR A 230 -11.54 9.37 1.23
C THR A 230 -11.10 8.80 2.57
N HIS A 231 -12.01 8.73 3.54
CA HIS A 231 -11.76 8.00 4.77
C HIS A 231 -11.72 6.50 4.48
N TYR A 232 -10.62 5.84 4.83
CA TYR A 232 -10.43 4.42 4.58
C TYR A 232 -10.04 3.69 5.86
N GLU A 233 -10.87 2.75 6.24
CA GLU A 233 -10.59 1.83 7.34
C GLU A 233 -9.95 0.56 6.80
N LEU A 234 -8.80 0.20 7.37
CA LEU A 234 -8.08 -0.99 6.93
C LEU A 234 -8.86 -2.26 7.31
N PRO A 235 -9.10 -3.18 6.37
CA PRO A 235 -9.82 -4.42 6.62
C PRO A 235 -9.00 -5.39 7.49
N ILE A 236 -7.69 -5.20 7.53
CA ILE A 236 -6.74 -6.00 8.30
C ILE A 236 -5.68 -5.09 8.91
N LYS A 237 -5.23 -5.39 10.13
CA LYS A 237 -4.15 -4.65 10.78
C LYS A 237 -2.86 -4.70 9.93
N PRO A 238 -2.21 -3.56 9.66
CA PRO A 238 -1.05 -3.52 8.78
C PRO A 238 0.23 -4.04 9.44
N SER A 239 0.28 -4.04 10.79
CA SER A 239 1.37 -4.62 11.58
C SER A 239 0.87 -5.00 12.98
N PRO A 240 1.62 -5.83 13.74
CA PRO A 240 1.19 -6.28 15.06
C PRO A 240 0.87 -5.15 16.05
N ASN A 241 1.59 -4.03 15.97
CA ASN A 241 1.43 -2.89 16.88
C ASN A 241 0.48 -1.79 16.36
N LEU A 242 -0.16 -1.96 15.22
CA LEU A 242 -1.19 -1.06 14.69
C LEU A 242 -2.53 -1.82 14.58
N PRO A 243 -3.17 -2.18 15.71
CA PRO A 243 -4.32 -3.10 15.72
C PRO A 243 -5.61 -2.51 15.16
N ASN A 244 -5.71 -1.18 15.06
CA ASN A 244 -6.92 -0.49 14.63
C ASN A 244 -6.61 0.89 14.05
N ASN A 245 -7.61 1.54 13.44
CA ASN A 245 -7.44 2.86 12.81
C ASN A 245 -7.01 3.95 13.80
N ARG A 246 -7.45 3.87 15.08
CA ARG A 246 -7.02 4.86 16.08
C ARG A 246 -5.50 4.83 16.28
N SER A 247 -4.90 3.65 16.38
CA SER A 247 -3.44 3.52 16.45
C SER A 247 -2.76 4.05 15.20
N ILE A 248 -3.32 3.79 14.00
CA ILE A 248 -2.79 4.27 12.73
C ILE A 248 -2.80 5.80 12.65
N TYR A 249 -3.87 6.46 13.11
CA TYR A 249 -3.97 7.93 13.10
C TYR A 249 -3.08 8.60 14.16
N LEU A 250 -2.82 7.94 15.28
CA LEU A 250 -1.93 8.46 16.33
C LEU A 250 -0.45 8.16 16.07
N TYR A 251 -0.17 7.14 15.27
CA TYR A 251 1.18 6.66 14.98
C TYR A 251 2.12 7.76 14.41
N PRO A 252 1.69 8.69 13.53
CA PRO A 252 2.54 9.77 13.04
C PRO A 252 3.21 10.61 14.14
N SER A 253 2.48 10.84 15.22
CA SER A 253 2.96 11.64 16.36
C SER A 253 3.68 10.79 17.40
N LEU A 254 3.15 9.60 17.71
CA LEU A 254 3.65 8.76 18.80
C LEU A 254 4.93 8.01 18.42
N CYS A 255 5.08 7.56 17.19
CA CYS A 255 6.26 6.81 16.75
C CYS A 255 7.58 7.56 17.01
N LEU A 256 7.57 8.89 16.99
CA LEU A 256 8.78 9.71 17.26
C LEU A 256 9.33 9.48 18.68
N PHE A 257 8.51 9.02 19.62
CA PHE A 257 8.94 8.71 20.99
C PHE A 257 9.57 7.32 21.11
N GLU A 258 9.57 6.47 20.08
CA GLU A 258 10.23 5.16 20.13
C GLU A 258 11.75 5.28 20.37
N ALA A 259 12.34 6.41 19.99
CA ALA A 259 13.75 6.72 20.27
C ALA A 259 13.97 7.22 21.71
N THR A 260 12.97 7.21 22.59
CA THR A 260 13.04 7.73 23.96
C THR A 260 12.73 6.63 24.98
N ARG A 261 12.70 6.98 26.28
CA ARG A 261 12.27 6.09 27.35
C ARG A 261 10.73 6.04 27.54
N VAL A 262 9.98 6.79 26.75
CA VAL A 262 8.52 6.83 26.86
C VAL A 262 7.94 5.53 26.37
N SER A 263 7.15 4.86 27.18
CA SER A 263 6.34 3.72 26.75
C SER A 263 5.24 4.20 25.81
N LEU A 264 5.01 3.48 24.73
CA LEU A 264 3.95 3.75 23.74
C LEU A 264 2.86 2.67 23.78
N GLY A 265 2.74 1.97 24.90
CA GLY A 265 1.74 0.93 25.08
C GLY A 265 2.03 -0.37 24.33
N ARG A 266 3.22 -0.54 23.72
CA ARG A 266 3.60 -1.82 23.06
C ARG A 266 3.61 -2.94 24.11
N GLY A 267 3.08 -4.11 23.73
CA GLY A 267 2.90 -5.23 24.67
C GLY A 267 1.64 -5.12 25.55
N THR A 268 0.78 -4.13 25.30
CA THR A 268 -0.54 -3.97 25.91
C THR A 268 -1.65 -3.99 24.85
N ASP A 269 -2.91 -3.88 25.28
CA ASP A 269 -4.06 -3.78 24.34
C ASP A 269 -4.15 -2.40 23.63
N PHE A 270 -3.26 -1.45 23.96
CA PHE A 270 -3.32 -0.05 23.48
C PHE A 270 -2.01 0.44 22.82
N PRO A 271 -1.34 -0.35 21.94
CA PRO A 271 -0.09 0.10 21.32
C PRO A 271 -0.36 1.34 20.45
N PHE A 272 0.52 2.34 20.56
CA PHE A 272 0.40 3.65 19.91
C PHE A 272 -0.92 4.38 20.15
N GLN A 273 -1.60 4.09 21.27
CA GLN A 273 -2.83 4.76 21.71
C GLN A 273 -2.69 5.37 23.11
N VAL A 274 -1.66 5.00 23.82
CA VAL A 274 -1.27 5.53 25.13
C VAL A 274 0.22 5.79 25.14
N TYR A 275 0.66 6.69 26.00
CA TYR A 275 2.07 6.93 26.24
C TYR A 275 2.29 7.27 27.72
N GLY A 276 3.48 7.01 28.23
CA GLY A 276 3.82 7.34 29.60
C GLY A 276 5.24 6.93 29.98
N HIS A 277 5.71 7.52 31.07
CA HIS A 277 6.96 7.18 31.73
C HIS A 277 6.76 7.37 33.24
N PRO A 278 7.41 6.59 34.14
CA PRO A 278 7.27 6.77 35.59
C PRO A 278 7.56 8.18 36.09
N ASP A 279 8.42 8.92 35.40
CA ASP A 279 8.79 10.29 35.78
C ASP A 279 7.89 11.39 35.12
N MET A 280 6.85 11.00 34.38
CA MET A 280 5.87 11.94 33.85
C MET A 280 4.80 12.21 34.89
N THR A 281 4.64 13.47 35.26
CA THR A 281 3.63 13.95 36.22
C THR A 281 2.51 14.72 35.54
#